data_f45e7acc1d0af4b1861be8e78a830948
#
_entry.id   f45e7acc1d0af4b1861be8e78a830948
#
_cell.length_a   1.000
_cell.length_b   1.000
_cell.length_c   1.000
_cell.angle_alpha   90.00
_cell.angle_beta   90.00
_cell.angle_gamma   90.00
#
_symmetry.space_group_name_H-M   'P 1'
#
loop_
_entity.id
_entity.type
_entity.pdbx_description
1 polymer ?
#
loop_
_entity_poly.entity_id
_entity_poly.type
_entity_poly.pdbx_seq_one_letter_code
_entity_poly.pdbx_strand_id
1 'polypeptide(L)'
;MEELSIIRSKPKPGHYGKFVKSLKHFISLPDRKGIVDSFIMTKDEEVFSIVVRHADQLESDSKQGLKYLNTVRHMLQEYNEIDRHTIPLTGDLVE
;
A
#
# COMPACT_ATOMS: atom_id res chain seq x y z
N MET A 1 19.25 8.13 -0.60
CA MET A 1 18.11 8.74 0.11
C MET A 1 16.94 7.77 0.11
N GLU A 2 16.23 7.72 1.21
CA GLU A 2 15.08 6.83 1.36
C GLU A 2 13.80 7.63 1.49
N GLU A 3 12.72 7.05 0.99
CA GLU A 3 11.38 7.61 1.09
C GLU A 3 10.47 6.66 1.85
N LEU A 4 9.49 7.24 2.55
CA LEU A 4 8.45 6.48 3.24
C LEU A 4 7.11 6.79 2.60
N SER A 5 6.36 5.75 2.28
CA SER A 5 4.99 5.87 1.79
C SER A 5 4.03 5.24 2.78
N ILE A 6 2.90 5.89 3.00
CA ILE A 6 1.77 5.34 3.74
C ILE A 6 0.59 5.33 2.77
N ILE A 7 0.00 4.15 2.59
CA ILE A 7 -1.16 3.99 1.71
C ILE A 7 -2.33 3.52 2.55
N ARG A 8 -3.35 4.37 2.69
CA ARG A 8 -4.59 4.06 3.42
C ARG A 8 -5.57 3.35 2.50
N SER A 9 -6.21 2.31 3.02
CA SER A 9 -7.30 1.63 2.34
C SER A 9 -8.36 1.21 3.36
N LYS A 10 -9.61 1.11 2.91
CA LYS A 10 -10.73 0.77 3.77
C LYS A 10 -11.48 -0.41 3.16
N PRO A 11 -11.21 -1.64 3.64
CA PRO A 11 -11.91 -2.81 3.10
C PRO A 11 -13.41 -2.75 3.31
N LYS A 12 -14.15 -3.29 2.36
CA LYS A 12 -15.61 -3.45 2.48
C LYS A 12 -15.93 -4.44 3.59
N PRO A 13 -17.12 -4.33 4.23
CA PRO A 13 -17.57 -5.33 5.21
C PRO A 13 -17.47 -6.73 4.62
N GLY A 14 -16.89 -7.66 5.39
CA GLY A 14 -16.69 -9.04 4.95
C GLY A 14 -15.45 -9.29 4.12
N HIS A 15 -14.73 -8.24 3.70
CA HIS A 15 -13.51 -8.38 2.89
C HIS A 15 -12.22 -8.06 3.65
N TYR A 16 -12.32 -7.63 4.89
CA TYR A 16 -11.16 -7.18 5.68
C TYR A 16 -10.07 -8.25 5.77
N GLY A 17 -10.43 -9.45 6.22
CA GLY A 17 -9.45 -10.54 6.39
C GLY A 17 -8.80 -10.96 5.09
N LYS A 18 -9.58 -11.06 4.02
CA LYS A 18 -9.07 -11.42 2.69
C LYS A 18 -8.12 -10.36 2.16
N PHE A 19 -8.46 -9.09 2.35
CA PHE A 19 -7.60 -8.00 1.90
C PHE A 19 -6.26 -7.98 2.64
N VAL A 20 -6.29 -8.09 3.98
CA VAL A 20 -5.07 -8.11 4.79
C VAL A 20 -4.17 -9.28 4.39
N LYS A 21 -4.76 -10.46 4.17
CA LYS A 21 -4.00 -11.64 3.74
C LYS A 21 -3.36 -11.42 2.36
N SER A 22 -4.11 -10.85 1.43
CA SER A 22 -3.60 -10.51 0.09
C SER A 22 -2.47 -9.50 0.17
N LEU A 23 -2.62 -8.46 0.99
CA LEU A 23 -1.58 -7.44 1.15
C LEU A 23 -0.31 -8.01 1.76
N LYS A 24 -0.42 -8.88 2.76
CA LYS A 24 0.73 -9.59 3.33
C LYS A 24 1.49 -10.37 2.26
N HIS A 25 0.77 -11.05 1.39
CA HIS A 25 1.38 -11.80 0.31
C HIS A 25 2.12 -10.87 -0.64
N PHE A 26 1.48 -9.76 -1.04
CA PHE A 26 2.08 -8.79 -1.96
C PHE A 26 3.39 -8.19 -1.42
N ILE A 27 3.39 -7.75 -0.17
CA ILE A 27 4.59 -7.13 0.42
C ILE A 27 5.72 -8.12 0.66
N SER A 28 5.44 -9.41 0.66
CA SER A 28 6.46 -10.47 0.84
C SER A 28 7.04 -10.98 -0.46
N LEU A 29 6.60 -10.47 -1.63
CA LEU A 29 7.10 -10.92 -2.92
C LEU A 29 8.59 -10.59 -3.09
N PRO A 30 9.40 -11.57 -3.55
CA PRO A 30 10.86 -11.39 -3.60
C PRO A 30 11.34 -10.48 -4.73
N ASP A 31 10.48 -10.16 -5.70
CA ASP A 31 10.85 -9.33 -6.86
C ASP A 31 10.60 -7.83 -6.64
N ARG A 32 10.19 -7.42 -5.45
CA ARG A 32 10.03 -6.01 -5.11
C ARG A 32 11.39 -5.40 -4.73
N LYS A 33 12.12 -4.98 -5.73
CA LYS A 33 13.46 -4.42 -5.56
C LYS A 33 13.42 -3.00 -4.98
N GLY A 34 14.47 -2.65 -4.23
CA GLY A 34 14.61 -1.31 -3.67
C GLY A 34 13.78 -1.07 -2.41
N ILE A 35 13.03 -2.06 -1.94
CA ILE A 35 12.27 -1.97 -0.70
C ILE A 35 13.20 -2.26 0.47
N VAL A 36 13.30 -1.31 1.40
CA VAL A 36 14.11 -1.46 2.61
C VAL A 36 13.32 -2.17 3.71
N ASP A 37 12.06 -1.78 3.87
CA ASP A 37 11.19 -2.37 4.89
C ASP A 37 9.72 -2.15 4.52
N SER A 38 8.85 -3.00 5.07
CA SER A 38 7.41 -2.92 4.83
C SER A 38 6.65 -3.33 6.08
N PHE A 39 5.56 -2.61 6.37
CA PHE A 39 4.71 -2.85 7.53
C PHE A 39 3.25 -2.74 7.15
N ILE A 40 2.40 -3.42 7.90
CA ILE A 40 0.95 -3.26 7.81
C ILE A 40 0.46 -2.83 9.18
N MET A 41 -0.29 -1.73 9.22
CA MET A 41 -0.97 -1.27 10.43
C MET A 41 -2.47 -1.26 10.17
N THR A 42 -3.23 -1.60 11.18
CA THR A 42 -4.69 -1.52 11.12
C THR A 42 -5.21 -0.62 12.22
N LYS A 43 -6.22 0.19 11.89
CA LYS A 43 -6.87 1.06 12.86
C LYS A 43 -8.26 1.46 12.33
N ASP A 44 -9.28 1.35 13.19
CA ASP A 44 -10.65 1.80 12.86
C ASP A 44 -11.16 1.21 11.55
N GLU A 45 -10.94 -0.08 11.32
CA GLU A 45 -11.35 -0.81 10.12
C GLU A 45 -10.61 -0.38 8.85
N GLU A 46 -9.60 0.47 8.96
CA GLU A 46 -8.73 0.83 7.85
C GLU A 46 -7.42 0.04 7.92
N VAL A 47 -6.81 -0.13 6.77
CA VAL A 47 -5.53 -0.83 6.62
C VAL A 47 -4.51 0.15 6.04
N PHE A 48 -3.35 0.22 6.68
CA PHE A 48 -2.27 1.13 6.27
C PHE A 48 -1.09 0.28 5.83
N SER A 49 -0.70 0.42 4.57
CA SER A 49 0.53 -0.17 4.05
C SER A 49 1.64 0.87 4.18
N ILE A 50 2.69 0.52 4.92
CA ILE A 50 3.81 1.42 5.18
C ILE A 50 5.05 0.82 4.53
N VAL A 51 5.68 1.58 3.65
CA VAL A 51 6.82 1.10 2.87
C VAL A 51 7.96 2.10 2.96
N VAL A 52 9.15 1.60 3.28
CA VAL A 52 10.40 2.37 3.18
C VAL A 52 11.15 1.84 1.95
N ARG A 53 11.53 2.73 1.04
CA ARG A 53 12.22 2.36 -0.18
C ARG A 53 13.31 3.35 -0.54
N HIS A 54 14.23 2.93 -1.41
CA HIS A 54 15.17 3.87 -2.01
C HIS A 54 14.42 4.80 -2.96
N ALA A 55 14.73 6.10 -2.92
CA ALA A 55 14.00 7.12 -3.66
C ALA A 55 13.98 6.87 -5.17
N ASP A 56 15.06 6.31 -5.73
CA ASP A 56 15.15 6.00 -7.16
C ASP A 56 14.26 4.84 -7.60
N GLN A 57 13.65 4.11 -6.66
CA GLN A 57 12.76 2.99 -6.95
C GLN A 57 11.27 3.37 -6.86
N LEU A 58 10.96 4.64 -6.57
CA LEU A 58 9.57 5.07 -6.38
C LEU A 58 8.70 4.79 -7.60
N GLU A 59 9.18 5.11 -8.80
CA GLU A 59 8.39 4.92 -10.01
C GLU A 59 8.08 3.44 -10.26
N SER A 60 9.09 2.58 -10.13
CA SER A 60 8.94 1.14 -10.30
C SER A 60 7.99 0.54 -9.27
N ASP A 61 8.15 0.91 -8.01
CA ASP A 61 7.30 0.43 -6.93
C ASP A 61 5.85 0.92 -7.08
N SER A 62 5.67 2.16 -7.52
CA SER A 62 4.33 2.73 -7.76
C SER A 62 3.60 1.98 -8.86
N LYS A 63 4.29 1.59 -9.93
CA LYS A 63 3.70 0.79 -11.01
C LYS A 63 3.25 -0.59 -10.52
N GLN A 64 4.08 -1.26 -9.72
CA GLN A 64 3.73 -2.55 -9.12
C GLN A 64 2.56 -2.40 -8.16
N GLY A 65 2.57 -1.35 -7.33
CA GLY A 65 1.51 -1.07 -6.40
C GLY A 65 0.17 -0.81 -7.08
N LEU A 66 0.18 -0.04 -8.17
CA LEU A 66 -1.04 0.21 -8.95
C LEU A 66 -1.59 -1.07 -9.59
N LYS A 67 -0.70 -1.90 -10.12
CA LYS A 67 -1.08 -3.18 -10.69
C LYS A 67 -1.76 -4.08 -9.66
N TYR A 68 -1.18 -4.15 -8.46
CA TYR A 68 -1.76 -4.87 -7.34
C TYR A 68 -3.11 -4.28 -6.94
N LEU A 69 -3.19 -2.96 -6.78
CA LEU A 69 -4.42 -2.26 -6.39
C LEU A 69 -5.56 -2.61 -7.35
N ASN A 70 -5.29 -2.65 -8.66
CA ASN A 70 -6.30 -2.99 -9.65
C ASN A 70 -6.88 -4.39 -9.46
N THR A 71 -6.13 -5.30 -8.85
CA THR A 71 -6.63 -6.66 -8.57
C THR A 71 -7.50 -6.73 -7.31
N VAL A 72 -7.41 -5.74 -6.42
CA VAL A 72 -8.12 -5.77 -5.13
C VAL A 72 -9.14 -4.65 -4.94
N ARG A 73 -9.35 -3.77 -5.94
CA ARG A 73 -10.31 -2.65 -5.81
C ARG A 73 -11.70 -3.11 -5.41
N HIS A 74 -12.12 -4.28 -5.87
CA HIS A 74 -13.45 -4.84 -5.55
C HIS A 74 -13.64 -5.13 -4.05
N MET A 75 -12.54 -5.24 -3.29
CA MET A 75 -12.57 -5.48 -1.85
C MET A 75 -12.54 -4.18 -1.04
N LEU A 76 -12.38 -3.03 -1.69
CA LEU A 76 -12.14 -1.76 -1.03
C LEU A 76 -13.30 -0.79 -1.23
N GLN A 77 -13.56 0.03 -0.20
CA GLN A 77 -14.49 1.16 -0.28
C GLN A 77 -13.77 2.34 -0.95
N GLU A 78 -14.54 3.23 -1.55
CA GLU A 78 -14.00 4.47 -2.09
C GLU A 78 -14.03 5.56 -1.01
N TYR A 79 -12.91 6.29 -0.86
CA TYR A 79 -12.85 7.45 0.02
C TYR A 79 -13.52 8.67 -0.61
N ASN A 80 -13.22 8.91 -1.89
CA ASN A 80 -13.73 10.04 -2.66
C ASN A 80 -13.49 9.79 -4.16
N GLU A 81 -13.96 10.72 -5.00
CA GLU A 81 -13.86 10.57 -6.46
C GLU A 81 -12.43 10.74 -6.99
N ILE A 82 -11.59 11.46 -6.28
CA ILE A 82 -10.20 11.76 -6.71
C ILE A 82 -9.27 10.62 -6.32
N ASP A 83 -9.19 10.30 -5.03
CA ASP A 83 -8.31 9.25 -4.51
C ASP A 83 -8.88 7.85 -4.73
N ARG A 84 -10.19 7.75 -4.80
CA ARG A 84 -10.93 6.51 -4.96
C ARG A 84 -10.65 5.53 -3.82
N HIS A 85 -9.95 4.42 -4.09
CA HIS A 85 -9.84 3.30 -3.14
C HIS A 85 -8.66 3.40 -2.19
N THR A 86 -7.71 4.29 -2.44
CA THR A 86 -6.54 4.47 -1.57
C THR A 86 -6.20 5.94 -1.42
N ILE A 87 -5.65 6.29 -0.26
CA ILE A 87 -5.11 7.64 -0.03
C ILE A 87 -3.61 7.46 0.21
N PRO A 88 -2.76 7.79 -0.78
CA PRO A 88 -1.31 7.67 -0.61
C PRO A 88 -0.70 8.94 -0.03
N LEU A 89 0.37 8.76 0.73
CA LEU A 89 1.19 9.84 1.24
C LEU A 89 2.65 9.39 1.15
N THR A 90 3.48 10.15 0.47
CA THR A 90 4.91 9.82 0.31
C THR A 90 5.74 11.04 0.65
N GLY A 91 6.81 10.83 1.39
CA GLY A 91 7.77 11.87 1.73
C GLY A 91 9.14 11.30 2.01
N ASP A 92 10.09 12.20 2.20
CA ASP A 92 11.46 11.82 2.50
C ASP A 92 11.59 11.32 3.94
N LEU A 93 12.31 10.25 4.13
CA LEU A 93 12.61 9.74 5.46
C LEU A 93 13.67 10.63 6.09
N VAL A 94 13.36 11.18 7.25
CA VAL A 94 14.31 12.02 8.01
C VAL A 94 15.19 11.09 8.83
N GLU A 95 16.49 11.25 8.64
CA GLU A 95 17.51 10.46 9.36
C GLU A 95 18.10 11.20 10.54
#